data_cee006bbd0dad313efdd2f8f73fd7f40
#
_entry.id   cee006bbd0dad313efdd2f8f73fd7f40
#
_cell.length_a   1.000
_cell.length_b   1.000
_cell.length_c   1.000
_cell.angle_alpha   90.00
_cell.angle_beta   90.00
_cell.angle_gamma   90.00
#
_symmetry.space_group_name_H-M   'P 1'
#
loop_
_entity.id
_entity.type
_entity.pdbx_description
1 polymer ?
#
loop_
_entity_poly.entity_id
_entity_poly.type
_entity_poly.pdbx_seq_one_letter_code
_entity_poly.pdbx_strand_id
1 'polypeptide(L)' 'MADLVNSPPHYKNGDIECIDAIKSALGDGYEYYLQGAIIKYIWRYKHKNGIEDLKKAEWYLKEIINCVRK' A
#
# COMPACT_ATOMS: atom_id res chain seq x y z
N MET A 1 14.09 -1.93 -11.10
CA MET A 1 13.01 -2.86 -10.75
C MET A 1 11.69 -2.13 -10.68
N ALA A 2 10.64 -2.75 -11.14
CA ALA A 2 9.32 -2.12 -11.06
C ALA A 2 8.94 -1.89 -9.60
N ASP A 3 8.30 -0.76 -9.35
CA ASP A 3 7.81 -0.44 -8.02
C ASP A 3 6.53 -1.23 -7.77
N LEU A 4 6.65 -2.32 -7.03
CA LEU A 4 5.53 -3.21 -6.76
C LEU A 4 4.52 -2.62 -5.77
N VAL A 5 4.86 -1.52 -5.15
CA VAL A 5 3.97 -0.88 -4.18
C VAL A 5 3.19 0.26 -4.84
N ASN A 6 3.89 1.12 -5.55
CA ASN A 6 3.27 2.32 -6.11
C ASN A 6 2.68 2.10 -7.50
N SER A 7 3.39 1.40 -8.36
CA SER A 7 2.97 1.27 -9.76
C SER A 7 3.47 -0.02 -10.37
N PRO A 8 2.97 -1.19 -9.92
CA PRO A 8 3.37 -2.46 -10.51
C PRO A 8 2.84 -2.55 -11.96
N PRO A 9 3.73 -2.71 -12.94
CA PRO A 9 3.31 -2.63 -14.35
C PRO A 9 2.22 -3.64 -14.73
N HIS A 10 2.30 -4.85 -14.20
CA HIS A 10 1.34 -5.89 -14.58
C HIS A 10 0.00 -5.77 -13.87
N TYR A 11 -0.15 -4.84 -12.95
CA TYR A 11 -1.43 -4.55 -12.30
C TYR A 11 -2.07 -3.27 -12.84
N LYS A 12 -1.41 -2.62 -13.77
CA LYS A 12 -1.96 -1.43 -14.37
C LYS A 12 -2.94 -1.83 -15.46
N ASN A 13 -4.13 -1.27 -15.43
CA ASN A 13 -5.17 -1.58 -16.39
C ASN A 13 -5.65 -0.27 -17.01
N GLY A 14 -5.17 0.03 -18.23
CA GLY A 14 -5.46 1.29 -18.87
C GLY A 14 -4.84 2.44 -18.10
N ASP A 15 -5.65 3.42 -17.73
CA ASP A 15 -5.19 4.60 -17.01
C ASP A 15 -5.36 4.47 -15.50
N ILE A 16 -5.81 3.31 -15.02
CA ILE A 16 -6.10 3.11 -13.59
C ILE A 16 -5.06 2.20 -12.96
N GLU A 17 -4.42 2.69 -11.91
CA GLU A 17 -3.52 1.88 -11.11
C GLU A 17 -4.32 0.99 -10.17
N CYS A 18 -3.75 -0.17 -9.84
CA CYS A 18 -4.41 -1.11 -8.94
C CYS A 18 -4.78 -0.46 -7.60
N ILE A 19 -3.90 0.36 -7.05
CA ILE A 19 -4.16 1.00 -5.76
C ILE A 19 -5.35 1.98 -5.87
N ASP A 20 -5.51 2.64 -6.99
CA ASP A 20 -6.64 3.55 -7.20
C ASP A 20 -7.94 2.77 -7.31
N ALA A 21 -7.91 1.61 -7.96
CA ALA A 21 -9.07 0.73 -8.04
C ALA A 21 -9.49 0.24 -6.66
N ILE A 22 -8.52 -0.14 -5.83
CA ILE A 22 -8.78 -0.58 -4.46
C ILE A 22 -9.43 0.55 -3.66
N LYS A 23 -8.87 1.74 -3.78
CA LYS A 23 -9.38 2.92 -3.08
C LYS A 23 -10.82 3.22 -3.46
N SER A 24 -11.10 3.17 -4.75
CA SER A 24 -12.45 3.43 -5.26
C SER A 24 -13.44 2.36 -4.79
N ALA A 25 -13.03 1.10 -4.86
CA ALA A 25 -13.91 -0.01 -4.50
C ALA A 25 -14.23 -0.05 -3.02
N LEU A 26 -13.26 0.25 -2.16
CA LEU A 26 -13.42 0.12 -0.72
C LEU A 26 -14.02 1.36 -0.05
N GLY A 27 -13.91 2.52 -0.69
CA GLY A 27 -14.39 3.75 -0.06
C GLY A 27 -13.78 3.94 1.31
N ASP A 28 -14.62 4.06 2.34
CA ASP A 28 -14.14 4.24 3.71
C ASP A 28 -13.33 3.06 4.23
N GLY A 29 -13.51 1.88 3.66
CA GLY A 29 -12.74 0.69 4.02
C GLY A 29 -11.29 0.73 3.57
N TYR A 30 -10.94 1.64 2.67
CA TYR A 30 -9.56 1.77 2.18
C TYR A 30 -8.57 2.01 3.32
N GLU A 31 -8.95 2.82 4.29
CA GLU A 31 -8.10 3.10 5.44
C GLU A 31 -7.78 1.84 6.23
N TYR A 32 -8.75 0.94 6.38
CA TYR A 32 -8.54 -0.33 7.07
C TYR A 32 -7.67 -1.28 6.26
N TYR A 33 -7.82 -1.27 4.94
CA TYR A 33 -6.92 -2.02 4.07
C TYR A 33 -5.47 -1.58 4.27
N LEU A 34 -5.25 -0.27 4.35
CA LEU A 34 -3.90 0.27 4.58
C LEU A 34 -3.34 -0.15 5.93
N GLN A 35 -4.18 -0.14 6.98
CA GLN A 35 -3.77 -0.60 8.30
C GLN A 35 -3.33 -2.06 8.25
N GLY A 36 -4.09 -2.90 7.58
CA GLY A 36 -3.74 -4.31 7.45
C GLY A 36 -2.41 -4.52 6.74
N ALA A 37 -2.17 -3.74 5.68
CA ALA A 37 -0.91 -3.81 4.95
C ALA A 37 0.27 -3.42 5.84
N ILE A 38 0.12 -2.36 6.62
CA ILE A 38 1.17 -1.91 7.55
C ILE A 38 1.48 -3.00 8.57
N ILE A 39 0.45 -3.56 9.18
CA ILE A 39 0.61 -4.63 10.17
C ILE A 39 1.36 -5.81 9.56
N LYS A 40 0.98 -6.20 8.35
CA LYS A 40 1.62 -7.32 7.66
C LYS A 40 3.12 -7.08 7.49
N TYR A 41 3.52 -5.92 7.00
CA TYR A 41 4.93 -5.65 6.73
C TYR A 41 5.74 -5.49 8.02
N ILE A 42 5.17 -4.85 9.03
CA ILE A 42 5.83 -4.71 10.33
C ILE A 42 6.00 -6.08 10.98
N TRP A 43 5.00 -6.94 10.84
CA TRP A 43 5.05 -8.28 11.45
C TRP A 43 6.16 -9.14 10.86
N ARG A 44 6.38 -9.04 9.55
CA ARG A 44 7.23 -9.99 8.85
C ARG A 44 8.64 -9.51 8.52
N TYR A 45 8.96 -8.22 8.69
CA TYR A 45 10.19 -7.68 8.14
C TYR A 45 11.46 -8.40 8.62
N LYS A 46 11.50 -8.87 9.86
CA LYS A 46 12.67 -9.55 10.41
C LYS A 46 12.94 -10.89 9.75
N HIS A 47 11.91 -11.52 9.23
CA HIS A 47 12.00 -12.87 8.68
C HIS A 47 11.91 -12.90 7.17
N LYS A 48 11.74 -11.77 6.53
CA LYS A 48 11.51 -11.76 5.10
C LYS A 48 12.40 -10.73 4.40
N ASN A 49 11.91 -9.54 4.16
CA ASN A 49 12.60 -8.59 3.31
C ASN A 49 13.26 -7.42 4.04
N GLY A 50 13.27 -7.42 5.37
CA GLY A 50 13.97 -6.41 6.15
C GLY A 50 13.57 -4.99 5.81
N ILE A 51 14.56 -4.18 5.41
CA ILE A 51 14.35 -2.76 5.13
C ILE A 51 13.33 -2.55 4.00
N GLU A 52 13.24 -3.46 3.05
CA GLU A 52 12.26 -3.35 1.97
C GLU A 52 10.83 -3.41 2.52
N ASP A 53 10.56 -4.34 3.43
CA ASP A 53 9.24 -4.42 4.08
C ASP A 53 8.95 -3.18 4.90
N LEU A 54 9.95 -2.63 5.59
CA LEU A 54 9.76 -1.41 6.37
C LEU A 54 9.44 -0.22 5.48
N LYS A 55 10.06 -0.15 4.31
CA LYS A 55 9.75 0.93 3.36
C LYS A 55 8.34 0.78 2.79
N LYS A 56 7.89 -0.44 2.60
CA LYS A 56 6.50 -0.67 2.17
C LYS A 56 5.53 -0.21 3.25
N ALA A 57 5.80 -0.55 4.50
CA ALA A 57 4.97 -0.08 5.61
C ALA A 57 4.94 1.45 5.67
N GLU A 58 6.07 2.09 5.44
CA GLU A 58 6.15 3.54 5.41
C GLU A 58 5.27 4.14 4.31
N TRP A 59 5.29 3.54 3.13
CA TRP A 59 4.46 4.02 2.03
C TRP A 59 2.98 3.96 2.39
N TYR A 60 2.53 2.84 2.97
CA TYR A 60 1.14 2.68 3.36
C TYR A 60 0.76 3.63 4.50
N LEU A 61 1.70 3.91 5.40
CA LEU A 61 1.46 4.86 6.48
C LEU A 61 1.25 6.28 5.93
N LYS A 62 2.04 6.68 4.93
CA LYS A 62 1.86 7.97 4.28
C LYS A 62 0.49 8.06 3.60
N GLU A 63 0.02 6.96 3.03
CA GLU A 63 -1.31 6.91 2.44
C GLU A 63 -2.41 7.15 3.49
N ILE A 64 -2.27 6.54 4.67
CA ILE A 64 -3.23 6.76 5.76
C ILE A 64 -3.23 8.24 6.17
N ILE A 65 -2.05 8.81 6.31
CA ILE A 65 -1.94 10.23 6.66
C ILE A 65 -2.71 11.09 5.66
N ASN A 66 -2.56 10.77 4.37
CA ASN A 66 -3.28 11.50 3.33
C ASN A 66 -4.79 11.30 3.41
N CYS A 67 -5.25 10.10 3.79
CA CYS A 67 -6.68 9.83 3.95
C CYS A 67 -7.29 10.64 5.10
N VAL A 68 -6.54 10.81 6.17
CA VAL A 68 -7.02 11.50 7.39
C VAL A 68 -6.86 13.01 7.29
N ARG A 69 -5.84 13.45 6.58
CA ARG A 69 -5.58 14.88 6.40
C ARG A 69 -6.67 15.51 5.52
N LYS A 70 -7.30 16.52 6.02
CA LYS A 70 -8.37 17.20 5.30
C LYS A 70 -8.07 18.65 5.10
#